data_ec48384d935ea0284ca6658a143de0e8
#
_entry.id   ec48384d935ea0284ca6658a143de0e8
#
_cell.length_a   1.000
_cell.length_b   1.000
_cell.length_c   1.000
_cell.angle_alpha   90.00
_cell.angle_beta   90.00
_cell.angle_gamma   90.00
#
_symmetry.space_group_name_H-M   'P 1'
#
loop_
_entity.id
_entity.type
_entity.pdbx_description
1 polymer ?
#
loop_
_entity_poly.entity_id
_entity_poly.type
_entity_poly.pdbx_seq_one_letter_code
_entity_poly.pdbx_strand_id
1 'polypeptide(L)'
;TIGRYGNRIAKGKFTLFGEEHELTINNGPNSLHGGPTGFHARVWDAIQLDESTVQFNYVSADGEEGFPGNLEVEMTYRLENEVNALTIEYRATTDKATVVNLTNHGFFNLAGISTPTPTVNDHIVTINADFYTPIDEVSIPTGEIAKVEGTPMDFRTPHTRLLYTSPSPR
;
A
#
# COMPACT_ATOMS: atom_id res chain seq x y z
N THR A 1 -6.90 3.50 -3.85
CA THR A 1 -6.30 2.15 -3.78
C THR A 1 -5.02 2.09 -4.58
N ILE A 2 -4.06 1.34 -4.13
CA ILE A 2 -2.80 1.04 -4.79
C ILE A 2 -2.82 -0.40 -5.27
N GLY A 3 -2.37 -0.65 -6.48
CA GLY A 3 -2.29 -1.94 -7.15
C GLY A 3 -1.75 -1.78 -8.58
N ARG A 4 -1.43 -2.91 -9.28
CA ARG A 4 -1.61 -4.30 -8.75
C ARG A 4 -0.72 -4.60 -7.55
N TYR A 5 0.49 -3.97 -7.45
CA TYR A 5 1.46 -4.28 -6.40
C TYR A 5 1.84 -3.01 -5.65
N GLY A 6 1.42 -2.94 -4.38
CA GLY A 6 1.77 -1.86 -3.46
C GLY A 6 3.24 -1.91 -3.08
N ASN A 7 3.85 -0.72 -2.94
CA ASN A 7 5.26 -0.51 -2.75
C ASN A 7 6.08 -0.92 -3.98
N ARG A 8 7.35 -1.31 -3.84
CA ARG A 8 8.31 -1.42 -4.96
C ARG A 8 8.55 -2.84 -5.41
N ILE A 9 8.77 -2.97 -6.73
CA ILE A 9 9.39 -4.15 -7.34
C ILE A 9 10.74 -3.69 -7.91
N ALA A 10 11.80 -4.31 -7.41
CA ALA A 10 13.17 -3.97 -7.76
C ALA A 10 13.40 -4.05 -9.27
N LYS A 11 13.98 -3.00 -9.85
CA LYS A 11 14.28 -2.90 -11.29
C LYS A 11 13.05 -3.09 -12.20
N GLY A 12 11.83 -3.05 -11.62
CA GLY A 12 10.60 -3.35 -12.33
C GLY A 12 10.55 -4.76 -12.93
N LYS A 13 11.21 -5.75 -12.32
CA LYS A 13 11.27 -7.11 -12.86
C LYS A 13 10.97 -8.14 -11.79
N PHE A 14 10.28 -9.20 -12.19
CA PHE A 14 10.09 -10.39 -11.37
C PHE A 14 10.01 -11.63 -12.26
N THR A 15 10.31 -12.77 -11.68
CA THR A 15 10.17 -14.09 -12.35
C THR A 15 9.01 -14.84 -11.71
N LEU A 16 8.08 -15.33 -12.51
CA LEU A 16 6.95 -16.12 -12.07
C LEU A 16 6.88 -17.39 -12.92
N PHE A 17 6.97 -18.57 -12.28
CA PHE A 17 7.01 -19.88 -12.94
C PHE A 17 8.05 -20.01 -14.07
N GLY A 18 9.21 -19.32 -13.92
CA GLY A 18 10.31 -19.36 -14.89
C GLY A 18 10.21 -18.34 -16.02
N GLU A 19 9.14 -17.57 -16.10
CA GLU A 19 8.96 -16.49 -17.05
C GLU A 19 9.30 -15.14 -16.39
N GLU A 20 10.17 -14.34 -17.03
CA GLU A 20 10.50 -13.00 -16.57
C GLU A 20 9.46 -11.99 -17.10
N HIS A 21 8.97 -11.14 -16.20
CA HIS A 21 8.06 -10.04 -16.49
C HIS A 21 8.73 -8.71 -16.20
N GLU A 22 8.55 -7.77 -17.12
CA GLU A 22 9.05 -6.39 -17.00
C GLU A 22 7.90 -5.42 -16.80
N LEU A 23 8.03 -4.59 -15.77
CA LEU A 23 7.04 -3.57 -15.40
C LEU A 23 7.52 -2.18 -15.77
N THR A 24 6.58 -1.25 -15.90
CA THR A 24 6.90 0.17 -16.10
C THR A 24 7.67 0.72 -14.91
N ILE A 25 8.82 1.36 -15.19
CA ILE A 25 9.66 2.04 -14.19
C ILE A 25 9.10 3.46 -13.96
N ASN A 26 8.88 3.80 -12.69
CA ASN A 26 8.32 5.11 -12.31
C ASN A 26 8.91 5.69 -11.00
N ASN A 27 9.90 5.01 -10.40
CA ASN A 27 10.53 5.47 -9.17
C ASN A 27 12.02 5.10 -9.14
N GLY A 28 12.88 5.99 -9.63
CA GLY A 28 14.30 5.68 -9.83
C GLY A 28 14.46 4.44 -10.70
N PRO A 29 15.19 3.39 -10.25
CA PRO A 29 15.34 2.17 -11.03
C PRO A 29 14.18 1.17 -10.86
N ASN A 30 13.15 1.50 -10.06
CA ASN A 30 12.14 0.55 -9.61
C ASN A 30 10.74 0.85 -10.18
N SER A 31 9.87 -0.16 -10.20
CA SER A 31 8.43 0.03 -10.32
C SER A 31 7.83 0.28 -8.94
N LEU A 32 6.99 1.30 -8.80
CA LEU A 32 6.33 1.70 -7.56
C LEU A 32 4.82 1.73 -7.76
N HIS A 33 4.09 1.13 -6.81
CA HIS A 33 2.64 1.24 -6.69
C HIS A 33 1.85 0.83 -7.93
N GLY A 34 2.37 -0.15 -8.69
CA GLY A 34 1.72 -0.67 -9.89
C GLY A 34 1.94 0.17 -11.14
N GLY A 35 2.94 1.07 -11.12
CA GLY A 35 3.30 1.90 -12.27
C GLY A 35 2.64 3.28 -12.29
N PRO A 36 2.97 4.14 -13.27
CA PRO A 36 2.48 5.53 -13.35
C PRO A 36 0.97 5.61 -13.55
N THR A 37 0.36 4.62 -14.20
CA THR A 37 -1.09 4.52 -14.41
C THR A 37 -1.69 3.30 -13.70
N GLY A 38 -1.17 2.98 -12.51
CA GLY A 38 -1.70 1.93 -11.65
C GLY A 38 -3.12 2.22 -11.12
N PHE A 39 -3.60 1.44 -10.21
CA PHE A 39 -5.00 1.46 -9.72
C PHE A 39 -5.46 2.81 -9.16
N HIS A 40 -4.52 3.62 -8.66
CA HIS A 40 -4.78 4.99 -8.17
C HIS A 40 -5.16 5.98 -9.27
N ALA A 41 -4.81 5.67 -10.53
CA ALA A 41 -5.05 6.52 -11.69
C ALA A 41 -6.20 5.99 -12.59
N ARG A 42 -6.90 4.94 -12.15
CA ARG A 42 -8.01 4.33 -12.91
C ARG A 42 -9.36 4.82 -12.40
N VAL A 43 -10.32 4.82 -13.30
CA VAL A 43 -11.73 5.00 -12.96
C VAL A 43 -12.29 3.63 -12.59
N TRP A 44 -12.98 3.56 -11.46
CA TRP A 44 -13.60 2.35 -10.95
C TRP A 44 -15.11 2.47 -11.04
N ASP A 45 -15.78 1.38 -11.38
CA ASP A 45 -17.23 1.30 -11.30
C ASP A 45 -17.66 1.19 -9.85
N ALA A 46 -18.53 2.09 -9.40
CA ALA A 46 -18.98 2.16 -8.02
C ALA A 46 -20.44 1.73 -7.87
N ILE A 47 -20.70 0.90 -6.88
CA ILE A 47 -22.04 0.41 -6.52
C ILE A 47 -22.24 0.68 -5.03
N GLN A 48 -23.26 1.46 -4.69
CA GLN A 48 -23.69 1.60 -3.29
C GLN A 48 -24.55 0.39 -2.93
N LEU A 49 -24.09 -0.42 -1.98
CA LEU A 49 -24.78 -1.64 -1.55
C LEU A 49 -25.85 -1.35 -0.49
N ASP A 50 -25.55 -0.41 0.41
CA ASP A 50 -26.45 0.09 1.45
C ASP A 50 -26.02 1.50 1.90
N GLU A 51 -26.61 2.04 2.98
CA GLU A 51 -26.33 3.42 3.47
C GLU A 51 -24.90 3.63 3.95
N SER A 52 -24.19 2.55 4.33
CA SER A 52 -22.84 2.58 4.90
C SER A 52 -21.80 1.82 4.10
N THR A 53 -22.20 1.19 2.98
CA THR A 53 -21.34 0.29 2.21
C THR A 53 -21.29 0.69 0.74
N VAL A 54 -20.09 0.87 0.20
CA VAL A 54 -19.83 1.07 -1.23
C VAL A 54 -18.82 0.05 -1.74
N GLN A 55 -19.09 -0.52 -2.89
CA GLN A 55 -18.22 -1.44 -3.61
C GLN A 55 -17.68 -0.78 -4.87
N PHE A 56 -16.41 -0.95 -5.11
CA PHE A 56 -15.73 -0.52 -6.34
C PHE A 56 -15.22 -1.73 -7.09
N ASN A 57 -15.42 -1.74 -8.40
CA ASN A 57 -15.00 -2.83 -9.29
C ASN A 57 -14.07 -2.27 -10.38
N TYR A 58 -13.03 -3.03 -10.69
CA TYR A 58 -12.12 -2.72 -11.78
C TYR A 58 -11.56 -3.99 -12.40
N VAL A 59 -11.44 -4.01 -13.72
CA VAL A 59 -10.77 -5.07 -14.47
C VAL A 59 -9.48 -4.50 -15.04
N SER A 60 -8.35 -4.97 -14.50
CA SER A 60 -7.02 -4.65 -15.01
C SER A 60 -6.66 -5.66 -16.09
N ALA A 61 -6.51 -5.21 -17.33
CA ALA A 61 -6.28 -6.07 -18.49
C ALA A 61 -4.89 -6.73 -18.45
N ASP A 62 -4.77 -7.88 -19.13
CA ASP A 62 -3.48 -8.56 -19.36
C ASP A 62 -2.47 -7.57 -19.98
N GLY A 63 -1.28 -7.46 -19.39
CA GLY A 63 -0.23 -6.54 -19.82
C GLY A 63 -0.34 -5.11 -19.30
N GLU A 64 -1.37 -4.76 -18.52
CA GLU A 64 -1.46 -3.43 -17.92
C GLU A 64 -0.25 -3.19 -17.01
N GLU A 65 0.49 -2.08 -17.25
CA GLU A 65 1.77 -1.73 -16.60
C GLU A 65 2.82 -2.85 -16.63
N GLY A 66 2.67 -3.86 -17.50
CA GLY A 66 3.53 -5.02 -17.65
C GLY A 66 3.12 -6.24 -16.82
N PHE A 67 2.04 -6.16 -16.04
CA PHE A 67 1.56 -7.30 -15.25
C PHE A 67 0.80 -8.32 -16.10
N PRO A 68 1.10 -9.63 -15.96
CA PRO A 68 0.40 -10.68 -16.71
C PRO A 68 -1.01 -10.95 -16.18
N GLY A 69 -1.88 -11.40 -17.06
CA GLY A 69 -3.25 -11.84 -16.78
C GLY A 69 -4.26 -10.71 -16.62
N ASN A 70 -5.52 -11.02 -16.91
CA ASN A 70 -6.63 -10.16 -16.53
C ASN A 70 -6.90 -10.32 -15.04
N LEU A 71 -6.95 -9.23 -14.31
CA LEU A 71 -7.22 -9.20 -12.87
C LEU A 71 -8.52 -8.45 -12.62
N GLU A 72 -9.54 -9.17 -12.17
CA GLU A 72 -10.79 -8.59 -11.69
C GLU A 72 -10.64 -8.26 -10.22
N VAL A 73 -10.89 -7.02 -9.84
CA VAL A 73 -10.74 -6.53 -8.46
C VAL A 73 -12.04 -5.94 -7.96
N GLU A 74 -12.45 -6.39 -6.80
CA GLU A 74 -13.54 -5.84 -6.01
C GLU A 74 -12.95 -5.24 -4.72
N MET A 75 -13.33 -4.02 -4.40
CA MET A 75 -12.91 -3.32 -3.20
C MET A 75 -14.15 -2.77 -2.50
N THR A 76 -14.41 -3.21 -1.27
CA THR A 76 -15.57 -2.79 -0.48
C THR A 76 -15.13 -1.94 0.69
N TYR A 77 -15.73 -0.76 0.80
CA TYR A 77 -15.63 0.13 1.97
C TYR A 77 -16.92 0.04 2.76
N ARG A 78 -16.80 -0.22 4.07
CA ARG A 78 -17.95 -0.24 4.98
C ARG A 78 -17.66 0.59 6.23
N LEU A 79 -18.58 1.48 6.55
CA LEU A 79 -18.59 2.17 7.85
C LEU A 79 -19.37 1.31 8.85
N GLU A 80 -18.71 0.96 9.95
CA GLU A 80 -19.32 0.20 11.04
C GLU A 80 -19.96 1.19 12.01
N ASN A 81 -21.28 1.33 11.93
CA ASN A 81 -22.01 2.38 12.64
C ASN A 81 -21.90 2.31 14.17
N GLU A 82 -21.74 1.11 14.74
CA GLU A 82 -21.74 0.91 16.20
C GLU A 82 -20.34 1.06 16.82
N VAL A 83 -19.27 0.89 16.06
CA VAL A 83 -17.90 0.84 16.59
C VAL A 83 -16.96 1.91 16.01
N ASN A 84 -17.49 2.86 15.23
CA ASN A 84 -16.73 3.94 14.59
C ASN A 84 -15.49 3.43 13.87
N ALA A 85 -15.66 2.40 13.05
CA ALA A 85 -14.62 1.76 12.26
C ALA A 85 -14.92 1.84 10.77
N LEU A 86 -13.86 1.89 9.95
CA LEU A 86 -13.91 1.74 8.51
C LEU A 86 -13.27 0.40 8.13
N THR A 87 -14.09 -0.51 7.59
CA THR A 87 -13.61 -1.77 7.03
C THR A 87 -13.34 -1.61 5.54
N ILE A 88 -12.18 -2.09 5.07
CA ILE A 88 -11.80 -2.11 3.66
C ILE A 88 -11.45 -3.55 3.31
N GLU A 89 -12.24 -4.15 2.43
CA GLU A 89 -12.04 -5.51 1.96
C GLU A 89 -11.62 -5.51 0.50
N TYR A 90 -10.68 -6.38 0.15
CA TYR A 90 -10.25 -6.62 -1.22
C TYR A 90 -10.50 -8.05 -1.61
N ARG A 91 -11.06 -8.24 -2.79
CA ARG A 91 -11.21 -9.54 -3.44
C ARG A 91 -10.67 -9.42 -4.86
N ALA A 92 -9.90 -10.40 -5.30
CA ALA A 92 -9.38 -10.42 -6.67
C ALA A 92 -9.39 -11.83 -7.24
N THR A 93 -9.71 -11.92 -8.55
CA THR A 93 -9.63 -13.15 -9.35
C THR A 93 -8.84 -12.88 -10.62
N THR A 94 -8.17 -13.90 -11.15
CA THR A 94 -7.36 -13.75 -12.35
C THR A 94 -7.42 -15.00 -13.24
N ASP A 95 -7.24 -14.81 -14.54
CA ASP A 95 -7.19 -15.89 -15.54
C ASP A 95 -5.77 -16.44 -15.76
N LYS A 96 -4.72 -15.75 -15.29
CA LYS A 96 -3.33 -16.18 -15.36
C LYS A 96 -2.61 -15.90 -14.04
N ALA A 97 -1.54 -16.62 -13.78
CA ALA A 97 -0.67 -16.31 -12.65
C ALA A 97 -0.15 -14.87 -12.74
N THR A 98 -0.27 -14.12 -11.65
CA THR A 98 0.19 -12.74 -11.53
C THR A 98 0.57 -12.44 -10.08
N VAL A 99 1.20 -11.29 -9.85
CA VAL A 99 1.52 -10.82 -8.50
C VAL A 99 0.50 -9.76 -8.07
N VAL A 100 -0.02 -9.88 -6.84
CA VAL A 100 -1.03 -8.97 -6.29
C VAL A 100 -0.65 -8.58 -4.86
N ASN A 101 -0.64 -7.29 -4.58
CA ASN A 101 -0.47 -6.72 -3.25
C ASN A 101 -1.24 -5.40 -3.16
N LEU A 102 -2.53 -5.49 -2.84
CA LEU A 102 -3.41 -4.32 -2.78
C LEU A 102 -3.31 -3.63 -1.42
N THR A 103 -3.38 -2.29 -1.43
CA THR A 103 -3.37 -1.52 -0.19
C THR A 103 -4.16 -0.22 -0.29
N ASN A 104 -4.68 0.24 0.84
CA ASN A 104 -5.14 1.60 1.03
C ASN A 104 -3.92 2.47 1.40
N HIS A 105 -3.78 3.61 0.75
CA HIS A 105 -2.69 4.56 1.00
C HIS A 105 -3.20 5.86 1.64
N GLY A 106 -4.33 5.81 2.31
CA GLY A 106 -4.86 6.96 3.06
C GLY A 106 -3.97 7.31 4.24
N PHE A 107 -3.75 8.61 4.45
CA PHE A 107 -3.08 9.14 5.64
C PHE A 107 -4.14 9.75 6.55
N PHE A 108 -4.12 9.37 7.83
CA PHE A 108 -5.07 9.84 8.82
C PHE A 108 -4.41 10.89 9.71
N ASN A 109 -5.05 12.06 9.82
CA ASN A 109 -4.68 13.07 10.80
C ASN A 109 -5.68 13.03 11.95
N LEU A 110 -5.32 12.37 13.05
CA LEU A 110 -6.19 12.22 14.22
C LEU A 110 -6.37 13.51 15.01
N ALA A 111 -5.55 14.53 14.79
CA ALA A 111 -5.71 15.87 15.38
C ALA A 111 -6.77 16.71 14.65
N GLY A 112 -7.29 16.25 13.51
CA GLY A 112 -8.26 16.95 12.69
C GLY A 112 -7.66 18.14 11.92
N ILE A 113 -8.53 18.95 11.33
CA ILE A 113 -8.14 20.07 10.45
C ILE A 113 -8.16 21.45 11.16
N SER A 114 -8.59 21.48 12.41
CA SER A 114 -8.81 22.73 13.17
C SER A 114 -7.56 23.24 13.91
N THR A 115 -6.41 22.55 13.75
CA THR A 115 -5.16 22.95 14.39
C THR A 115 -4.41 24.00 13.57
N PRO A 116 -3.81 25.05 14.20
CA PRO A 116 -3.06 26.09 13.48
C PRO A 116 -1.85 25.55 12.71
N THR A 117 -1.31 24.41 13.12
CA THR A 117 -0.18 23.72 12.48
C THR A 117 -0.56 22.27 12.26
N PRO A 118 -1.17 21.92 11.11
CA PRO A 118 -1.57 20.53 10.81
C PRO A 118 -0.31 19.68 10.58
N THR A 119 0.16 19.04 11.64
CA THR A 119 1.29 18.09 11.59
C THR A 119 0.89 16.79 12.26
N VAL A 120 1.45 15.68 11.80
CA VAL A 120 1.30 14.36 12.42
C VAL A 120 2.43 14.05 13.41
N ASN A 121 3.32 15.00 13.68
CA ASN A 121 4.51 14.78 14.52
C ASN A 121 4.15 14.44 15.96
N ASP A 122 3.04 14.94 16.46
CA ASP A 122 2.57 14.73 17.83
C ASP A 122 1.69 13.46 17.96
N HIS A 123 1.45 12.76 16.87
CA HIS A 123 0.75 11.47 16.91
C HIS A 123 1.58 10.46 17.67
N ILE A 124 0.94 9.81 18.63
CA ILE A 124 1.54 8.70 19.38
C ILE A 124 1.33 7.42 18.60
N VAL A 125 2.41 6.71 18.34
CA VAL A 125 2.41 5.45 17.57
C VAL A 125 2.88 4.33 18.47
N THR A 126 2.18 3.20 18.40
CA THR A 126 2.57 1.92 18.99
C THR A 126 2.47 0.84 17.93
N ILE A 127 3.53 0.03 17.77
CA ILE A 127 3.58 -1.07 16.81
C ILE A 127 3.98 -2.34 17.55
N ASN A 128 3.09 -3.32 17.57
CA ASN A 128 3.36 -4.62 18.20
C ASN A 128 4.20 -5.50 17.26
N ALA A 129 5.46 -5.13 17.07
CA ALA A 129 6.41 -5.86 16.24
C ALA A 129 7.82 -5.80 16.85
N ASP A 130 8.44 -6.96 17.01
CA ASP A 130 9.82 -7.09 17.54
C ASP A 130 10.88 -6.97 16.44
N PHE A 131 10.45 -7.02 15.16
CA PHE A 131 11.33 -7.01 14.00
C PHE A 131 10.79 -6.07 12.92
N TYR A 132 11.69 -5.63 12.06
CA TYR A 132 11.38 -4.88 10.85
C TYR A 132 12.22 -5.38 9.67
N THR A 133 11.86 -4.99 8.46
CA THR A 133 12.61 -5.30 7.25
C THR A 133 13.41 -4.07 6.81
N PRO A 134 14.74 -4.04 6.98
CA PRO A 134 15.58 -2.97 6.48
C PRO A 134 15.49 -2.83 4.97
N ILE A 135 15.65 -1.60 4.50
CA ILE A 135 15.66 -1.26 3.07
C ILE A 135 17.01 -0.70 2.67
N ASP A 136 17.37 -0.88 1.39
CA ASP A 136 18.54 -0.28 0.77
C ASP A 136 18.32 1.21 0.38
N GLU A 137 19.32 1.83 -0.26
CA GLU A 137 19.32 3.23 -0.68
C GLU A 137 18.20 3.57 -1.69
N VAL A 138 17.69 2.57 -2.41
CA VAL A 138 16.58 2.72 -3.37
C VAL A 138 15.26 2.18 -2.80
N SER A 139 15.22 1.98 -1.48
CA SER A 139 14.04 1.56 -0.70
C SER A 139 13.51 0.16 -1.06
N ILE A 140 14.40 -0.74 -1.44
CA ILE A 140 14.09 -2.17 -1.62
C ILE A 140 14.47 -2.92 -0.34
N PRO A 141 13.60 -3.83 0.17
CA PRO A 141 13.95 -4.67 1.30
C PRO A 141 15.21 -5.50 1.03
N THR A 142 16.15 -5.50 1.98
CA THR A 142 17.44 -6.21 1.85
C THR A 142 17.31 -7.73 1.99
N GLY A 143 16.17 -8.21 2.49
CA GLY A 143 15.95 -9.60 2.88
C GLY A 143 16.32 -9.89 4.34
N GLU A 144 16.93 -8.95 5.02
CA GLU A 144 17.19 -9.05 6.47
C GLU A 144 15.89 -8.87 7.27
N ILE A 145 15.77 -9.58 8.39
CA ILE A 145 14.77 -9.34 9.43
C ILE A 145 15.52 -8.89 10.68
N ALA A 146 15.56 -7.59 10.90
CA ALA A 146 16.30 -6.95 11.98
C ALA A 146 15.43 -6.72 13.22
N LYS A 147 16.03 -6.83 14.42
CA LYS A 147 15.34 -6.48 15.67
C LYS A 147 15.11 -4.97 15.76
N VAL A 148 13.96 -4.57 16.27
CA VAL A 148 13.66 -3.15 16.55
C VAL A 148 14.37 -2.65 17.82
N GLU A 149 14.68 -3.54 18.76
CA GLU A 149 15.25 -3.21 20.07
C GLU A 149 16.52 -2.36 19.95
N GLY A 150 16.53 -1.22 20.64
CA GLY A 150 17.67 -0.30 20.64
C GLY A 150 17.82 0.52 19.34
N THR A 151 16.85 0.48 18.45
CA THR A 151 16.83 1.25 17.20
C THR A 151 15.73 2.31 17.19
N PRO A 152 15.78 3.32 16.29
CA PRO A 152 14.68 4.26 16.10
C PRO A 152 13.38 3.62 15.59
N MET A 153 13.41 2.34 15.20
CA MET A 153 12.25 1.58 14.73
C MET A 153 11.49 0.88 15.87
N ASP A 154 11.92 1.04 17.13
CA ASP A 154 11.28 0.43 18.29
C ASP A 154 10.06 1.23 18.74
N PHE A 155 8.90 0.87 18.22
CA PHE A 155 7.58 1.43 18.58
C PHE A 155 6.76 0.47 19.45
N ARG A 156 7.36 -0.47 20.14
CA ARG A 156 6.64 -1.40 21.04
C ARG A 156 6.07 -0.69 22.27
N THR A 157 6.67 0.42 22.65
CA THR A 157 6.10 1.37 23.63
C THR A 157 5.65 2.64 22.91
N PRO A 158 4.64 3.37 23.44
CA PRO A 158 4.13 4.57 22.79
C PRO A 158 5.22 5.64 22.60
N HIS A 159 5.42 6.07 21.36
CA HIS A 159 6.32 7.16 20.98
C HIS A 159 5.66 8.14 20.04
N THR A 160 6.07 9.41 20.07
CA THR A 160 5.72 10.35 19.05
C THR A 160 6.46 10.06 17.75
N ARG A 161 5.83 10.34 16.62
CA ARG A 161 6.43 10.12 15.29
C ARG A 161 7.72 10.92 15.06
N LEU A 162 7.96 11.98 15.84
CA LEU A 162 9.13 12.86 15.70
C LEU A 162 10.49 12.13 15.85
N LEU A 163 10.52 10.94 16.46
CA LEU A 163 11.76 10.16 16.64
C LEU A 163 12.23 9.46 15.36
N TYR A 164 11.38 9.38 14.33
CA TYR A 164 11.72 8.74 13.06
C TYR A 164 11.43 9.66 11.88
N THR A 165 12.47 10.30 11.37
CA THR A 165 12.43 10.95 10.07
C THR A 165 12.67 9.92 8.97
N SER A 166 11.67 9.10 8.64
CA SER A 166 11.69 8.38 7.38
C SER A 166 11.65 9.43 6.26
N PRO A 167 12.56 9.38 5.28
CA PRO A 167 12.34 10.13 4.06
C PRO A 167 11.01 9.61 3.48
N SER A 168 9.96 10.41 3.62
CA SER A 168 8.72 10.15 2.90
C SER A 168 9.08 10.11 1.42
N PRO A 169 8.77 9.07 0.67
CA PRO A 169 8.92 9.14 -0.76
C PRO A 169 8.05 10.29 -1.25
N ARG A 170 8.69 11.30 -1.83
CA ARG A 170 8.04 12.42 -2.51
C ARG A 170 7.49 11.95 -3.84
#